data_e2872f850399eab996bca3e916f7fc51
#
_entry.id   e2872f850399eab996bca3e916f7fc51
#
_cell.length_a   1.000
_cell.length_b   1.000
_cell.length_c   1.000
_cell.angle_alpha   90.00
_cell.angle_beta   90.00
_cell.angle_gamma   90.00
#
_symmetry.space_group_name_H-M   'P 1'
#
loop_
_entity.id
_entity.type
_entity.pdbx_description
1 polymer ?
#
loop_
_entity_poly.entity_id
_entity_poly.type
_entity_poly.pdbx_seq_one_letter_code
_entity_poly.pdbx_strand_id
1 'polypeptide(L)'
;MNTPEPEFASPALPRLGPVTPAERVEILDIFRGFALLGVLVANMRGFSGPMMAYFDHTLMWQEPANRAAQFVVDAFVSGKFITIFSFLFGVGFAIQMERAEARPAGFLGRRFGALMALGLVHIFLLWWGDILLAYSVFGFALLLFRRWEPKTLLWWAAVLYLFPLLGFGMGALAAHFNPEAMKQPPADPAELARLIRVYATGGYGQILIERAKEAGQALMFVPFFGPRLLGLFLLGTWVWRRGILQGLANRETLLRRCQLWGFAVGLPLGLGGEVFMLVKAPVMSQPSLDGLVYFAVNSVAVPALSAAYLATVARLGAGGAGRKRVHWFAPVGRMALTNYLTQTVVCTMIFYGYGLGWFGKVGPIAGLGLAVAIYGAQMRLSRWWLGRWGQGPAEAAWRWVTYAGWRRD
;
A
#
# COMPACT_ATOMS: atom_id res chain seq x y z
N MET A 1 24.49 56.53 -28.23
CA MET A 1 24.10 56.08 -26.90
C MET A 1 23.35 54.79 -27.07
N ASN A 2 24.06 53.64 -26.90
CA ASN A 2 23.48 52.32 -26.95
C ASN A 2 22.99 51.95 -25.53
N THR A 3 21.70 51.86 -25.33
CA THR A 3 21.12 51.25 -24.13
C THR A 3 21.35 49.75 -24.19
N PRO A 4 21.93 49.10 -23.15
CA PRO A 4 22.05 47.67 -23.14
C PRO A 4 20.66 47.05 -22.99
N GLU A 5 20.36 46.03 -23.83
CA GLU A 5 19.18 45.20 -23.69
C GLU A 5 19.19 44.48 -22.31
N PRO A 6 18.04 44.31 -21.67
CA PRO A 6 17.98 43.58 -20.43
C PRO A 6 18.32 42.10 -20.67
N GLU A 7 19.42 41.67 -20.09
CA GLU A 7 19.86 40.28 -20.02
C GLU A 7 18.73 39.46 -19.37
N PHE A 8 18.00 38.66 -20.16
CA PHE A 8 17.04 37.71 -19.64
C PHE A 8 17.80 36.74 -18.78
N ALA A 9 17.75 36.94 -17.46
CA ALA A 9 18.22 35.96 -16.49
C ALA A 9 17.53 34.64 -16.77
N SER A 10 18.28 33.63 -17.21
CA SER A 10 17.80 32.25 -17.32
C SER A 10 17.16 31.86 -15.99
N PRO A 11 15.95 31.30 -15.99
CA PRO A 11 15.33 30.86 -14.75
C PRO A 11 16.28 29.87 -14.07
N ALA A 12 16.68 30.17 -12.84
CA ALA A 12 17.57 29.32 -12.06
C ALA A 12 16.99 27.93 -12.02
N LEU A 13 17.75 26.94 -12.49
CA LEU A 13 17.37 25.52 -12.44
C LEU A 13 16.91 25.17 -11.03
N PRO A 14 15.78 24.47 -10.87
CA PRO A 14 15.27 24.13 -9.56
C PRO A 14 16.35 23.32 -8.79
N ARG A 15 16.81 23.87 -7.67
CA ARG A 15 17.83 23.23 -6.83
C ARG A 15 17.32 21.90 -6.33
N LEU A 16 18.09 20.83 -6.54
CA LEU A 16 17.85 19.54 -5.92
C LEU A 16 17.79 19.69 -4.40
N GLY A 17 16.58 19.67 -3.85
CA GLY A 17 16.33 19.85 -2.43
C GLY A 17 15.00 19.25 -1.99
N PRO A 18 14.77 19.15 -0.68
CA PRO A 18 13.47 18.73 -0.14
C PRO A 18 12.36 19.68 -0.60
N VAL A 19 11.16 19.13 -0.87
CA VAL A 19 9.95 19.90 -1.21
C VAL A 19 9.69 20.94 -0.13
N THR A 20 9.68 22.23 -0.51
CA THR A 20 9.32 23.32 0.41
C THR A 20 7.82 23.26 0.75
N PRO A 21 7.38 23.84 1.87
CA PRO A 21 5.96 23.89 2.21
C PRO A 21 5.07 24.49 1.12
N ALA A 22 5.57 25.51 0.39
CA ALA A 22 4.84 26.17 -0.70
C ALA A 22 4.66 25.32 -1.96
N GLU A 23 5.60 24.40 -2.23
CA GLU A 23 5.56 23.49 -3.38
C GLU A 23 4.81 22.18 -3.08
N ARG A 24 4.34 22.02 -1.86
CA ARG A 24 3.74 20.77 -1.40
C ARG A 24 2.29 20.66 -1.86
N VAL A 25 1.95 19.57 -2.53
CA VAL A 25 0.58 19.27 -2.96
C VAL A 25 -0.13 18.59 -1.80
N GLU A 26 -0.83 19.39 -0.97
CA GLU A 26 -1.48 18.94 0.28
C GLU A 26 -2.40 17.73 0.10
N ILE A 27 -3.15 17.68 -1.01
CA ILE A 27 -4.07 16.58 -1.29
C ILE A 27 -3.37 15.21 -1.36
N LEU A 28 -2.10 15.17 -1.79
CA LEU A 28 -1.33 13.91 -1.82
C LEU A 28 -0.99 13.43 -0.40
N ASP A 29 -0.74 14.34 0.52
CA ASP A 29 -0.51 13.99 1.91
C ASP A 29 -1.83 13.51 2.57
N ILE A 30 -2.96 14.15 2.26
CA ILE A 30 -4.29 13.68 2.69
C ILE A 30 -4.56 12.27 2.17
N PHE A 31 -4.31 12.01 0.88
CA PHE A 31 -4.49 10.68 0.29
C PHE A 31 -3.60 9.61 0.94
N ARG A 32 -2.33 9.92 1.21
CA ARG A 32 -1.41 8.99 1.90
C ARG A 32 -1.88 8.68 3.32
N GLY A 33 -2.31 9.72 4.07
CA GLY A 33 -2.86 9.54 5.41
C GLY A 33 -4.12 8.67 5.39
N PHE A 34 -5.06 8.97 4.51
CA PHE A 34 -6.26 8.17 4.32
C PHE A 34 -5.92 6.71 3.96
N ALA A 35 -4.96 6.50 3.05
CA ALA A 35 -4.54 5.17 2.65
C ALA A 35 -3.91 4.37 3.82
N LEU A 36 -3.15 5.01 4.70
CA LEU A 36 -2.55 4.36 5.87
C LEU A 36 -3.57 3.81 6.87
N LEU A 37 -4.73 4.47 7.03
CA LEU A 37 -5.82 3.91 7.85
C LEU A 37 -6.28 2.56 7.29
N GLY A 38 -6.57 2.51 5.99
CA GLY A 38 -7.04 1.27 5.38
C GLY A 38 -5.96 0.19 5.33
N VAL A 39 -4.69 0.57 5.14
CA VAL A 39 -3.56 -0.40 5.23
C VAL A 39 -3.47 -1.00 6.63
N LEU A 40 -3.60 -0.19 7.69
CA LEU A 40 -3.60 -0.71 9.07
C LEU A 40 -4.77 -1.67 9.31
N VAL A 41 -5.97 -1.31 8.86
CA VAL A 41 -7.17 -2.17 8.99
C VAL A 41 -6.97 -3.49 8.25
N ALA A 42 -6.48 -3.46 7.00
CA ALA A 42 -6.22 -4.67 6.22
C ALA A 42 -5.16 -5.57 6.85
N ASN A 43 -4.12 -4.97 7.43
CA ASN A 43 -2.99 -5.67 8.03
C ASN A 43 -3.31 -6.26 9.43
N MET A 44 -4.40 -5.80 10.06
CA MET A 44 -4.71 -6.19 11.44
C MET A 44 -4.82 -7.71 11.60
N ARG A 45 -5.43 -8.41 10.62
CA ARG A 45 -5.50 -9.87 10.62
C ARG A 45 -4.12 -10.54 10.56
N GLY A 46 -3.19 -9.98 9.77
CA GLY A 46 -1.82 -10.49 9.69
C GLY A 46 -0.97 -10.18 10.93
N PHE A 47 -1.35 -9.16 11.73
CA PHE A 47 -0.73 -8.92 13.03
C PHE A 47 -1.29 -9.82 14.12
N SER A 48 -2.59 -10.16 14.08
CA SER A 48 -3.28 -10.88 15.13
C SER A 48 -3.32 -12.41 14.95
N GLY A 49 -2.91 -12.92 13.77
CA GLY A 49 -2.93 -14.35 13.45
C GLY A 49 -1.80 -14.77 12.49
N PRO A 50 -1.55 -16.10 12.37
CA PRO A 50 -0.53 -16.65 11.48
C PRO A 50 -0.79 -16.34 10.01
N MET A 51 0.28 -16.31 9.20
CA MET A 51 0.19 -16.07 7.77
C MET A 51 -0.77 -17.05 7.06
N MET A 52 -0.81 -18.33 7.47
CA MET A 52 -1.76 -19.31 6.91
C MET A 52 -3.21 -18.87 7.10
N ALA A 53 -3.58 -18.33 8.26
CA ALA A 53 -4.94 -17.83 8.52
C ALA A 53 -5.21 -16.47 7.85
N TYR A 54 -4.17 -15.76 7.43
CA TYR A 54 -4.33 -14.54 6.61
C TYR A 54 -4.87 -14.87 5.21
N PHE A 55 -4.44 -15.98 4.62
CA PHE A 55 -4.87 -16.43 3.28
C PHE A 55 -6.06 -17.38 3.31
N ASP A 56 -6.26 -18.15 4.39
CA ASP A 56 -7.39 -19.04 4.58
C ASP A 56 -8.28 -18.57 5.74
N HIS A 57 -9.38 -17.94 5.37
CA HIS A 57 -10.33 -17.33 6.32
C HIS A 57 -11.15 -18.37 7.11
N THR A 58 -11.05 -19.65 6.76
CA THR A 58 -11.77 -20.73 7.45
C THR A 58 -11.07 -21.20 8.72
N LEU A 59 -9.80 -20.84 8.91
CA LEU A 59 -8.97 -21.36 9.99
C LEU A 59 -9.21 -20.70 11.36
N MET A 60 -9.68 -19.43 11.39
CA MET A 60 -9.85 -18.68 12.65
C MET A 60 -11.10 -17.80 12.61
N TRP A 61 -11.63 -17.49 13.81
CA TRP A 61 -12.70 -16.50 14.05
C TRP A 61 -13.98 -16.76 13.24
N GLN A 62 -14.53 -18.00 13.36
CA GLN A 62 -15.72 -18.43 12.63
C GLN A 62 -17.05 -17.92 13.23
N GLU A 63 -17.03 -17.20 14.35
CA GLU A 63 -18.22 -16.61 14.95
C GLU A 63 -18.88 -15.63 13.96
N PRO A 64 -20.22 -15.61 13.86
CA PRO A 64 -20.95 -14.81 12.87
C PRO A 64 -20.56 -13.34 12.84
N ALA A 65 -20.33 -12.73 14.00
CA ALA A 65 -19.95 -11.32 14.11
C ALA A 65 -18.54 -11.05 13.58
N ASN A 66 -17.58 -11.94 13.84
CA ASN A 66 -16.22 -11.83 13.30
C ASN A 66 -16.19 -12.08 11.79
N ARG A 67 -16.98 -13.04 11.30
CA ARG A 67 -17.14 -13.26 9.85
C ARG A 67 -17.75 -12.05 9.14
N ALA A 68 -18.76 -11.43 9.73
CA ALA A 68 -19.38 -10.21 9.20
C ALA A 68 -18.36 -9.05 9.16
N ALA A 69 -17.57 -8.87 10.22
CA ALA A 69 -16.52 -7.85 10.24
C ALA A 69 -15.44 -8.12 9.18
N GLN A 70 -15.04 -9.38 9.01
CA GLN A 70 -14.07 -9.78 8.00
C GLN A 70 -14.62 -9.52 6.59
N PHE A 71 -15.88 -9.87 6.31
CA PHE A 71 -16.56 -9.57 5.05
C PHE A 71 -16.52 -8.06 4.74
N VAL A 72 -16.81 -7.22 5.73
CA VAL A 72 -16.73 -5.75 5.56
C VAL A 72 -15.31 -5.30 5.24
N VAL A 73 -14.30 -5.85 5.92
CA VAL A 73 -12.89 -5.52 5.63
C VAL A 73 -12.53 -5.95 4.21
N ASP A 74 -12.89 -7.15 3.79
CA ASP A 74 -12.54 -7.66 2.46
C ASP A 74 -13.29 -6.90 1.35
N ALA A 75 -14.59 -6.63 1.53
CA ALA A 75 -15.38 -5.89 0.55
C ALA A 75 -14.94 -4.43 0.38
N PHE A 76 -14.56 -3.74 1.46
CA PHE A 76 -14.34 -2.29 1.42
C PHE A 76 -12.88 -1.85 1.64
N VAL A 77 -12.02 -2.71 2.18
CA VAL A 77 -10.66 -2.31 2.58
C VAL A 77 -9.59 -3.12 1.86
N SER A 78 -9.64 -4.45 1.92
CA SER A 78 -8.60 -5.34 1.39
C SER A 78 -8.33 -5.07 -0.10
N GLY A 79 -7.07 -4.86 -0.46
CA GLY A 79 -6.63 -4.53 -1.81
C GLY A 79 -6.81 -3.06 -2.23
N LYS A 80 -7.84 -2.33 -1.72
CA LYS A 80 -8.17 -0.97 -2.17
C LYS A 80 -7.12 0.04 -1.72
N PHE A 81 -6.74 0.00 -0.47
CA PHE A 81 -5.82 0.98 0.12
C PHE A 81 -4.35 0.75 -0.27
N ILE A 82 -3.95 -0.50 -0.49
CA ILE A 82 -2.64 -0.78 -1.06
C ILE A 82 -2.57 -0.31 -2.53
N THR A 83 -3.67 -0.44 -3.29
CA THR A 83 -3.80 0.11 -4.65
C THR A 83 -3.63 1.63 -4.66
N ILE A 84 -4.29 2.34 -3.74
CA ILE A 84 -4.12 3.78 -3.56
C ILE A 84 -2.66 4.13 -3.22
N PHE A 85 -2.07 3.41 -2.27
CA PHE A 85 -0.71 3.68 -1.81
C PHE A 85 0.31 3.44 -2.92
N SER A 86 0.15 2.36 -3.71
CA SER A 86 0.98 2.06 -4.88
C SER A 86 0.85 3.13 -5.97
N PHE A 87 -0.37 3.54 -6.28
CA PHE A 87 -0.62 4.64 -7.21
C PHE A 87 0.09 5.93 -6.76
N LEU A 88 -0.01 6.30 -5.48
CA LEU A 88 0.64 7.48 -4.92
C LEU A 88 2.16 7.36 -4.88
N PHE A 89 2.72 6.16 -4.80
CA PHE A 89 4.16 5.93 -4.94
C PHE A 89 4.64 6.32 -6.35
N GLY A 90 3.90 5.91 -7.39
CA GLY A 90 4.18 6.29 -8.77
C GLY A 90 4.05 7.80 -9.01
N VAL A 91 3.04 8.46 -8.41
CA VAL A 91 2.93 9.94 -8.41
C VAL A 91 4.17 10.58 -7.77
N GLY A 92 4.57 10.07 -6.60
CA GLY A 92 5.76 10.57 -5.90
C GLY A 92 7.06 10.37 -6.70
N PHE A 93 7.17 9.27 -7.44
CA PHE A 93 8.26 9.03 -8.36
C PHE A 93 8.31 10.09 -9.48
N ALA A 94 7.17 10.36 -10.13
CA ALA A 94 7.10 11.35 -11.21
C ALA A 94 7.50 12.75 -10.73
N ILE A 95 7.00 13.18 -9.57
CA ILE A 95 7.39 14.46 -8.94
C ILE A 95 8.90 14.53 -8.70
N GLN A 96 9.52 13.44 -8.24
CA GLN A 96 10.95 13.42 -7.98
C GLN A 96 11.79 13.38 -9.26
N MET A 97 11.28 12.73 -10.30
CA MET A 97 11.92 12.74 -11.61
C MET A 97 11.99 14.15 -12.21
N GLU A 98 10.89 14.92 -12.13
CA GLU A 98 10.86 16.31 -12.59
C GLU A 98 11.86 17.19 -11.84
N ARG A 99 12.09 16.93 -10.55
CA ARG A 99 13.01 17.69 -9.71
C ARG A 99 14.48 17.29 -9.85
N ALA A 100 14.72 16.04 -10.25
CA ALA A 100 16.07 15.48 -10.32
C ALA A 100 16.69 15.58 -11.73
N GLU A 101 16.29 16.58 -12.56
CA GLU A 101 16.60 16.72 -13.98
C GLU A 101 18.05 16.43 -14.38
N ALA A 102 19.04 16.83 -13.56
CA ALA A 102 20.47 16.68 -13.89
C ALA A 102 21.01 15.25 -13.70
N ARG A 103 20.58 14.51 -12.66
CA ARG A 103 21.06 13.13 -12.35
C ARG A 103 19.98 12.27 -11.67
N PRO A 104 18.85 12.01 -12.30
CA PRO A 104 17.72 11.36 -11.64
C PRO A 104 18.00 9.93 -11.20
N ALA A 105 18.77 9.15 -11.98
CA ALA A 105 18.99 7.73 -11.71
C ALA A 105 19.83 7.50 -10.44
N GLY A 106 20.87 8.29 -10.20
CA GLY A 106 21.71 8.17 -9.00
C GLY A 106 20.97 8.56 -7.72
N PHE A 107 20.19 9.63 -7.76
CA PHE A 107 19.37 10.08 -6.65
C PHE A 107 18.28 9.05 -6.28
N LEU A 108 17.52 8.62 -7.28
CA LEU A 108 16.45 7.64 -7.07
C LEU A 108 17.01 6.27 -6.70
N GLY A 109 18.17 5.87 -7.26
CA GLY A 109 18.86 4.65 -6.86
C GLY A 109 19.20 4.59 -5.37
N ARG A 110 19.77 5.68 -4.81
CA ARG A 110 20.02 5.78 -3.36
C ARG A 110 18.74 5.74 -2.54
N ARG A 111 17.69 6.42 -3.03
CA ARG A 111 16.40 6.47 -2.38
C ARG A 111 15.76 5.08 -2.29
N PHE A 112 15.77 4.31 -3.38
CA PHE A 112 15.25 2.95 -3.40
C PHE A 112 16.16 1.99 -2.65
N GLY A 113 17.50 2.16 -2.72
CA GLY A 113 18.44 1.38 -1.91
C GLY A 113 18.23 1.54 -0.41
N ALA A 114 18.04 2.78 0.06
CA ALA A 114 17.71 3.04 1.46
C ALA A 114 16.35 2.44 1.86
N LEU A 115 15.34 2.51 0.97
CA LEU A 115 14.04 1.89 1.19
C LEU A 115 14.14 0.37 1.23
N MET A 116 14.98 -0.23 0.38
CA MET A 116 15.26 -1.66 0.35
C MET A 116 15.91 -2.14 1.65
N ALA A 117 16.93 -1.44 2.12
CA ALA A 117 17.56 -1.75 3.40
C ALA A 117 16.55 -1.70 4.56
N LEU A 118 15.70 -0.68 4.58
CA LEU A 118 14.63 -0.55 5.58
C LEU A 118 13.59 -1.68 5.44
N GLY A 119 13.20 -2.04 4.22
CA GLY A 119 12.29 -3.16 3.95
C GLY A 119 12.86 -4.51 4.38
N LEU A 120 14.15 -4.76 4.16
CA LEU A 120 14.83 -5.96 4.66
C LEU A 120 14.82 -6.03 6.19
N VAL A 121 15.13 -4.92 6.86
CA VAL A 121 15.02 -4.83 8.33
C VAL A 121 13.58 -5.08 8.77
N HIS A 122 12.61 -4.49 8.10
CA HIS A 122 11.21 -4.61 8.47
C HIS A 122 10.67 -6.03 8.29
N ILE A 123 10.87 -6.67 7.13
CA ILE A 123 10.31 -8.00 6.84
C ILE A 123 10.91 -9.09 7.74
N PHE A 124 12.22 -9.05 8.00
CA PHE A 124 12.88 -10.06 8.80
C PHE A 124 12.84 -9.79 10.31
N LEU A 125 12.98 -8.53 10.73
CA LEU A 125 13.10 -8.21 12.16
C LEU A 125 11.80 -7.73 12.81
N LEU A 126 10.83 -7.20 12.04
CA LEU A 126 9.60 -6.66 12.61
C LEU A 126 8.36 -7.49 12.26
N TRP A 127 8.07 -7.65 10.94
CA TRP A 127 6.84 -8.31 10.51
C TRP A 127 6.91 -8.75 9.04
N TRP A 128 6.46 -9.98 8.75
CA TRP A 128 6.49 -10.59 7.41
C TRP A 128 5.67 -9.83 6.34
N GLY A 129 4.62 -9.11 6.74
CA GLY A 129 3.74 -8.36 5.83
C GLY A 129 4.34 -7.05 5.34
N ASP A 130 5.64 -7.03 5.00
CA ASP A 130 6.33 -5.84 4.48
C ASP A 130 5.91 -5.50 3.06
N ILE A 131 5.82 -4.20 2.78
CA ILE A 131 5.63 -3.66 1.43
C ILE A 131 6.82 -2.82 0.95
N LEU A 132 7.68 -2.35 1.88
CA LEU A 132 8.77 -1.44 1.56
C LEU A 132 9.79 -2.11 0.65
N LEU A 133 10.09 -3.39 0.89
CA LEU A 133 11.00 -4.19 0.08
C LEU A 133 10.46 -4.34 -1.35
N ALA A 134 9.18 -4.74 -1.50
CA ALA A 134 8.54 -4.84 -2.81
C ALA A 134 8.53 -3.48 -3.52
N TYR A 135 8.21 -2.38 -2.80
CA TYR A 135 8.21 -1.04 -3.36
C TYR A 135 9.60 -0.59 -3.81
N SER A 136 10.65 -0.98 -3.10
CA SER A 136 12.02 -0.66 -3.50
C SER A 136 12.44 -1.42 -4.76
N VAL A 137 12.18 -2.72 -4.81
CA VAL A 137 12.50 -3.58 -5.97
C VAL A 137 11.80 -3.08 -7.23
N PHE A 138 10.48 -2.87 -7.16
CA PHE A 138 9.71 -2.34 -8.29
C PHE A 138 9.92 -0.84 -8.52
N GLY A 139 10.39 -0.11 -7.52
CA GLY A 139 10.91 1.25 -7.67
C GLY A 139 12.16 1.32 -8.56
N PHE A 140 13.09 0.36 -8.40
CA PHE A 140 14.21 0.22 -9.33
C PHE A 140 13.73 -0.13 -10.75
N ALA A 141 12.79 -1.07 -10.88
CA ALA A 141 12.21 -1.42 -12.17
C ALA A 141 11.52 -0.20 -12.83
N LEU A 142 10.87 0.67 -12.04
CA LEU A 142 10.22 1.89 -12.53
C LEU A 142 11.21 2.86 -13.23
N LEU A 143 12.51 2.82 -12.86
CA LEU A 143 13.54 3.62 -13.54
C LEU A 143 13.70 3.26 -15.02
N LEU A 144 13.40 2.05 -15.43
CA LEU A 144 13.46 1.62 -16.83
C LEU A 144 12.44 2.39 -17.69
N PHE A 145 11.31 2.77 -17.09
CA PHE A 145 10.19 3.46 -17.74
C PHE A 145 10.29 4.99 -17.69
N ARG A 146 11.35 5.53 -17.12
CA ARG A 146 11.46 6.99 -16.85
C ARG A 146 11.37 7.89 -18.07
N ARG A 147 11.78 7.39 -19.25
CA ARG A 147 11.82 8.16 -20.52
C ARG A 147 10.73 7.75 -21.51
N TRP A 148 9.86 6.82 -21.12
CA TRP A 148 8.83 6.30 -22.01
C TRP A 148 7.68 7.29 -22.18
N GLU A 149 7.09 7.24 -23.36
CA GLU A 149 5.93 8.08 -23.70
C GLU A 149 4.69 7.74 -22.86
N PRO A 150 3.80 8.73 -22.62
CA PRO A 150 2.60 8.49 -21.81
C PRO A 150 1.68 7.37 -22.30
N LYS A 151 1.54 7.19 -23.63
CA LYS A 151 0.72 6.10 -24.19
C LYS A 151 1.30 4.74 -23.85
N THR A 152 2.61 4.58 -24.01
CA THR A 152 3.35 3.35 -23.68
C THR A 152 3.30 3.02 -22.20
N LEU A 153 3.42 4.05 -21.33
CA LEU A 153 3.27 3.88 -19.88
C LEU A 153 1.88 3.34 -19.52
N LEU A 154 0.82 3.86 -20.11
CA LEU A 154 -0.55 3.41 -19.82
C LEU A 154 -0.78 1.97 -20.29
N TRP A 155 -0.26 1.59 -21.45
CA TRP A 155 -0.36 0.23 -21.98
C TRP A 155 0.34 -0.77 -21.03
N TRP A 156 1.61 -0.48 -20.66
CA TRP A 156 2.33 -1.33 -19.71
C TRP A 156 1.74 -1.33 -18.31
N ALA A 157 1.16 -0.22 -17.88
CA ALA A 157 0.42 -0.19 -16.61
C ALA A 157 -0.73 -1.21 -16.61
N ALA A 158 -1.49 -1.29 -17.70
CA ALA A 158 -2.58 -2.26 -17.86
C ALA A 158 -2.06 -3.70 -17.93
N VAL A 159 -1.05 -3.97 -18.77
CA VAL A 159 -0.45 -5.31 -18.95
C VAL A 159 0.10 -5.83 -17.62
N LEU A 160 0.92 -5.04 -16.94
CA LEU A 160 1.53 -5.44 -15.67
C LEU A 160 0.50 -5.55 -14.55
N TYR A 161 -0.52 -4.71 -14.54
CA TYR A 161 -1.61 -4.79 -13.57
C TYR A 161 -2.39 -6.10 -13.69
N LEU A 162 -2.63 -6.56 -14.93
CA LEU A 162 -3.38 -7.78 -15.22
C LEU A 162 -2.50 -9.04 -15.24
N PHE A 163 -1.17 -8.89 -15.17
CA PHE A 163 -0.23 -10.01 -15.25
C PHE A 163 -0.55 -11.18 -14.30
N PRO A 164 -0.96 -10.97 -13.03
CA PRO A 164 -1.29 -12.08 -12.15
C PRO A 164 -2.47 -12.93 -12.64
N LEU A 165 -3.38 -12.39 -13.49
CA LEU A 165 -4.46 -13.17 -14.08
C LEU A 165 -3.93 -14.33 -14.95
N LEU A 166 -2.79 -14.15 -15.61
CA LEU A 166 -2.16 -15.23 -16.39
C LEU A 166 -1.74 -16.38 -15.47
N GLY A 167 -1.11 -16.08 -14.33
CA GLY A 167 -0.69 -17.09 -13.38
C GLY A 167 -1.88 -17.83 -12.74
N PHE A 168 -2.93 -17.10 -12.33
CA PHE A 168 -4.17 -17.73 -11.85
C PHE A 168 -4.84 -18.56 -12.93
N GLY A 169 -4.88 -18.07 -14.19
CA GLY A 169 -5.42 -18.80 -15.33
C GLY A 169 -4.66 -20.09 -15.61
N MET A 170 -3.33 -20.02 -15.66
CA MET A 170 -2.47 -21.20 -15.84
C MET A 170 -2.63 -22.19 -14.68
N GLY A 171 -2.68 -21.72 -13.45
CA GLY A 171 -2.91 -22.56 -12.27
C GLY A 171 -4.29 -23.22 -12.29
N ALA A 172 -5.35 -22.47 -12.65
CA ALA A 172 -6.70 -23.00 -12.78
C ALA A 172 -6.80 -24.04 -13.88
N LEU A 173 -6.13 -23.80 -15.02
CA LEU A 173 -6.05 -24.75 -16.12
C LEU A 173 -5.31 -26.03 -15.71
N ALA A 174 -4.17 -25.91 -15.05
CA ALA A 174 -3.42 -27.04 -14.52
C ALA A 174 -4.26 -27.86 -13.52
N ALA A 175 -4.99 -27.19 -12.62
CA ALA A 175 -5.89 -27.83 -11.68
C ALA A 175 -7.09 -28.53 -12.35
N HIS A 176 -7.55 -28.02 -13.48
CA HIS A 176 -8.61 -28.66 -14.26
C HIS A 176 -8.14 -29.97 -14.89
N PHE A 177 -6.93 -30.00 -15.49
CA PHE A 177 -6.40 -31.21 -16.13
C PHE A 177 -5.76 -32.20 -15.16
N ASN A 178 -5.24 -31.74 -14.03
CA ASN A 178 -4.60 -32.60 -13.03
C ASN A 178 -4.96 -32.12 -11.59
N PRO A 179 -6.22 -32.33 -11.16
CA PRO A 179 -6.70 -31.85 -9.87
C PRO A 179 -5.92 -32.43 -8.69
N GLU A 180 -5.50 -33.69 -8.76
CA GLU A 180 -4.76 -34.33 -7.68
C GLU A 180 -3.39 -33.73 -7.45
N ALA A 181 -2.66 -33.39 -8.52
CA ALA A 181 -1.34 -32.75 -8.41
C ALA A 181 -1.39 -31.32 -7.86
N MET A 182 -2.55 -30.66 -7.96
CA MET A 182 -2.75 -29.28 -7.49
C MET A 182 -3.44 -29.19 -6.13
N LYS A 183 -3.90 -30.31 -5.56
CA LYS A 183 -4.46 -30.34 -4.20
C LYS A 183 -3.37 -29.97 -3.21
N GLN A 184 -3.60 -28.92 -2.47
CA GLN A 184 -2.79 -28.64 -1.29
C GLN A 184 -3.34 -29.44 -0.11
N PRO A 185 -2.49 -30.00 0.77
CA PRO A 185 -2.95 -30.63 1.98
C PRO A 185 -3.74 -29.62 2.82
N PRO A 186 -4.79 -30.07 3.50
CA PRO A 186 -5.51 -29.19 4.43
C PRO A 186 -4.54 -28.63 5.47
N ALA A 187 -4.80 -27.42 5.93
CA ALA A 187 -4.00 -26.81 6.97
C ALA A 187 -3.99 -27.71 8.22
N ASP A 188 -2.80 -28.01 8.73
CA ASP A 188 -2.65 -28.81 9.93
C ASP A 188 -3.09 -28.02 11.19
N PRO A 189 -4.13 -28.45 11.92
CA PRO A 189 -4.56 -27.76 13.13
C PRO A 189 -3.49 -27.75 14.23
N ALA A 190 -2.62 -28.74 14.26
CA ALA A 190 -1.52 -28.80 15.22
C ALA A 190 -0.46 -27.73 14.92
N GLU A 191 -0.16 -27.54 13.64
CA GLU A 191 0.75 -26.47 13.20
C GLU A 191 0.15 -25.08 13.44
N LEU A 192 -1.13 -24.88 13.16
CA LEU A 192 -1.84 -23.63 13.48
C LEU A 192 -1.74 -23.32 14.99
N ALA A 193 -2.04 -24.30 15.85
CA ALA A 193 -1.95 -24.16 17.31
C ALA A 193 -0.51 -23.91 17.78
N ARG A 194 0.48 -24.54 17.14
CA ARG A 194 1.90 -24.32 17.40
C ARG A 194 2.31 -22.90 17.10
N LEU A 195 1.96 -22.40 15.91
CA LEU A 195 2.29 -21.03 15.50
C LEU A 195 1.63 -20.00 16.42
N ILE A 196 0.36 -20.17 16.75
CA ILE A 196 -0.34 -19.28 17.69
C ILE A 196 0.41 -19.26 19.04
N ARG A 197 0.81 -20.42 19.56
CA ARG A 197 1.56 -20.51 20.82
C ARG A 197 2.91 -19.81 20.75
N VAL A 198 3.68 -20.07 19.67
CA VAL A 198 5.01 -19.44 19.50
C VAL A 198 4.89 -17.94 19.44
N TYR A 199 3.96 -17.40 18.62
CA TYR A 199 3.79 -15.96 18.52
C TYR A 199 3.20 -15.33 19.79
N ALA A 200 2.29 -16.01 20.50
CA ALA A 200 1.64 -15.47 21.69
C ALA A 200 2.50 -15.52 22.97
N THR A 201 3.42 -16.48 23.08
CA THR A 201 4.16 -16.73 24.34
C THR A 201 5.68 -16.84 24.15
N GLY A 202 6.15 -16.94 22.92
CA GLY A 202 7.58 -17.08 22.62
C GLY A 202 8.35 -15.78 22.82
N GLY A 203 9.63 -15.90 23.12
CA GLY A 203 10.57 -14.78 23.11
C GLY A 203 10.90 -14.35 21.69
N TYR A 204 11.52 -13.15 21.57
CA TYR A 204 11.84 -12.53 20.28
C TYR A 204 12.60 -13.48 19.33
N GLY A 205 13.59 -14.24 19.82
CA GLY A 205 14.38 -15.18 19.01
C GLY A 205 13.57 -16.32 18.42
N GLN A 206 12.62 -16.89 19.18
CA GLN A 206 11.72 -17.95 18.70
C GLN A 206 10.77 -17.41 17.61
N ILE A 207 10.21 -16.23 17.84
CA ILE A 207 9.33 -15.55 16.88
C ILE A 207 10.13 -15.16 15.62
N LEU A 208 11.38 -14.74 15.76
CA LEU A 208 12.25 -14.38 14.63
C LEU A 208 12.45 -15.55 13.66
N ILE A 209 12.61 -16.77 14.18
CA ILE A 209 12.78 -17.98 13.35
C ILE A 209 11.51 -18.25 12.52
N GLU A 210 10.33 -18.20 13.14
CA GLU A 210 9.06 -18.42 12.40
C GLU A 210 8.80 -17.28 11.40
N ARG A 211 9.05 -16.05 11.81
CA ARG A 211 8.95 -14.87 10.93
C ARG A 211 9.86 -14.98 9.71
N ALA A 212 11.09 -15.47 9.86
CA ALA A 212 12.00 -15.66 8.74
C ALA A 212 11.46 -16.67 7.73
N LYS A 213 10.78 -17.74 8.19
CA LYS A 213 10.09 -18.70 7.31
C LYS A 213 8.92 -18.03 6.59
N GLU A 214 8.04 -17.31 7.32
CA GLU A 214 6.92 -16.57 6.74
C GLU A 214 7.40 -15.48 5.77
N ALA A 215 8.47 -14.75 6.09
CA ALA A 215 9.11 -13.79 5.19
C ALA A 215 9.61 -14.45 3.91
N GLY A 216 10.25 -15.62 4.00
CA GLY A 216 10.67 -16.41 2.84
C GLY A 216 9.49 -16.80 1.96
N GLN A 217 8.39 -17.25 2.55
CA GLN A 217 7.15 -17.56 1.83
C GLN A 217 6.55 -16.30 1.17
N ALA A 218 6.47 -15.17 1.90
CA ALA A 218 5.98 -13.91 1.34
C ALA A 218 6.80 -13.44 0.13
N LEU A 219 8.12 -13.59 0.20
CA LEU A 219 9.02 -13.22 -0.90
C LEU A 219 8.81 -14.07 -2.17
N MET A 220 8.35 -15.32 -2.05
CA MET A 220 8.01 -16.16 -3.21
C MET A 220 6.83 -15.60 -4.01
N PHE A 221 5.93 -14.83 -3.37
CA PHE A 221 4.81 -14.19 -4.05
C PHE A 221 5.18 -12.86 -4.73
N VAL A 222 6.33 -12.26 -4.39
CA VAL A 222 6.74 -10.96 -4.94
C VAL A 222 6.87 -10.98 -6.47
N PRO A 223 7.48 -11.97 -7.12
CA PRO A 223 7.55 -12.02 -8.59
C PRO A 223 6.17 -12.13 -9.25
N PHE A 224 5.19 -12.71 -8.56
CA PHE A 224 3.85 -12.93 -9.06
C PHE A 224 2.97 -11.69 -8.92
N PHE A 225 2.92 -11.09 -7.72
CA PHE A 225 2.09 -9.90 -7.46
C PHE A 225 2.80 -8.57 -7.72
N GLY A 226 4.11 -8.58 -7.73
CA GLY A 226 4.92 -7.37 -7.92
C GLY A 226 4.73 -6.66 -9.26
N PRO A 227 4.54 -7.35 -10.40
CA PRO A 227 4.18 -6.70 -11.65
C PRO A 227 2.93 -5.83 -11.53
N ARG A 228 1.91 -6.27 -10.76
CA ARG A 228 0.71 -5.48 -10.49
C ARG A 228 1.03 -4.17 -9.74
N LEU A 229 1.96 -4.21 -8.78
CA LEU A 229 2.43 -3.00 -8.09
C LEU A 229 3.11 -2.04 -9.07
N LEU A 230 4.00 -2.55 -9.93
CA LEU A 230 4.65 -1.75 -10.97
C LEU A 230 3.64 -1.13 -11.93
N GLY A 231 2.60 -1.87 -12.33
CA GLY A 231 1.50 -1.36 -13.13
C GLY A 231 0.80 -0.16 -12.48
N LEU A 232 0.55 -0.22 -11.17
CA LEU A 232 -0.03 0.88 -10.40
C LEU A 232 0.95 2.06 -10.26
N PHE A 233 2.25 1.82 -10.12
CA PHE A 233 3.27 2.86 -10.13
C PHE A 233 3.30 3.59 -11.48
N LEU A 234 3.26 2.85 -12.59
CA LEU A 234 3.20 3.41 -13.94
C LEU A 234 1.93 4.25 -14.14
N LEU A 235 0.78 3.76 -13.66
CA LEU A 235 -0.48 4.51 -13.71
C LEU A 235 -0.37 5.83 -12.93
N GLY A 236 0.19 5.81 -11.72
CA GLY A 236 0.43 7.02 -10.92
C GLY A 236 1.36 8.01 -11.63
N THR A 237 2.44 7.49 -12.23
CA THR A 237 3.39 8.27 -13.03
C THR A 237 2.69 8.90 -14.23
N TRP A 238 1.87 8.15 -14.94
CA TRP A 238 1.10 8.62 -16.10
C TRP A 238 0.11 9.73 -15.72
N VAL A 239 -0.67 9.52 -14.66
CA VAL A 239 -1.67 10.50 -14.17
C VAL A 239 -0.99 11.82 -13.80
N TRP A 240 0.18 11.77 -13.15
CA TRP A 240 0.96 12.97 -12.83
C TRP A 240 1.45 13.68 -14.09
N ARG A 241 2.11 12.97 -15.00
CA ARG A 241 2.65 13.55 -16.26
C ARG A 241 1.57 14.15 -17.17
N ARG A 242 0.32 13.68 -17.04
CA ARG A 242 -0.85 14.25 -17.75
C ARG A 242 -1.45 15.47 -17.06
N GLY A 243 -0.89 15.92 -15.96
CA GLY A 243 -1.40 17.08 -15.23
C GLY A 243 -2.78 16.85 -14.62
N ILE A 244 -3.20 15.59 -14.39
CA ILE A 244 -4.56 15.28 -13.89
C ILE A 244 -4.69 15.68 -12.43
N LEU A 245 -3.65 15.52 -11.63
CA LEU A 245 -3.65 15.85 -10.19
C LEU A 245 -3.33 17.31 -9.92
N GLN A 246 -2.67 17.99 -10.87
CA GLN A 246 -2.46 19.43 -10.78
C GLN A 246 -3.78 20.17 -11.04
N GLY A 247 -4.19 21.00 -10.09
CA GLY A 247 -5.47 21.71 -10.19
C GLY A 247 -6.70 20.81 -10.03
N LEU A 248 -6.58 19.70 -9.30
CA LEU A 248 -7.66 18.73 -9.09
C LEU A 248 -8.93 19.35 -8.49
N ALA A 249 -8.78 20.40 -7.67
CA ALA A 249 -9.89 21.14 -7.09
C ALA A 249 -10.82 21.77 -8.15
N ASN A 250 -10.30 22.10 -9.34
CA ASN A 250 -11.07 22.69 -10.44
C ASN A 250 -11.66 21.63 -11.40
N ARG A 251 -11.52 20.33 -11.09
CA ARG A 251 -11.97 19.21 -11.94
C ARG A 251 -13.16 18.47 -11.36
N GLU A 252 -14.16 19.22 -10.85
CA GLU A 252 -15.32 18.65 -10.17
C GLU A 252 -16.07 17.61 -11.03
N THR A 253 -16.24 17.86 -12.33
CA THR A 253 -16.89 16.90 -13.25
C THR A 253 -16.14 15.59 -13.33
N LEU A 254 -14.78 15.62 -13.42
CA LEU A 254 -13.96 14.41 -13.42
C LEU A 254 -14.11 13.66 -12.10
N LEU A 255 -13.98 14.36 -10.98
CA LEU A 255 -14.10 13.77 -9.65
C LEU A 255 -15.47 13.13 -9.43
N ARG A 256 -16.55 13.82 -9.84
CA ARG A 256 -17.90 13.28 -9.76
C ARG A 256 -18.07 12.02 -10.61
N ARG A 257 -17.56 12.01 -11.84
CA ARG A 257 -17.59 10.83 -12.71
C ARG A 257 -16.81 9.66 -12.11
N CYS A 258 -15.57 9.89 -11.64
CA CYS A 258 -14.76 8.87 -10.98
C CYS A 258 -15.47 8.32 -9.73
N GLN A 259 -16.11 9.17 -8.93
CA GLN A 259 -16.85 8.75 -7.76
C GLN A 259 -18.07 7.91 -8.13
N LEU A 260 -18.92 8.40 -9.04
CA LEU A 260 -20.16 7.72 -9.42
C LEU A 260 -19.88 6.38 -10.09
N TRP A 261 -19.03 6.35 -11.13
CA TRP A 261 -18.71 5.12 -11.84
C TRP A 261 -17.87 4.16 -10.99
N GLY A 262 -16.95 4.70 -10.18
CA GLY A 262 -16.15 3.89 -9.26
C GLY A 262 -17.03 3.16 -8.24
N PHE A 263 -18.06 3.81 -7.67
CA PHE A 263 -19.02 3.13 -6.79
C PHE A 263 -20.00 2.25 -7.57
N ALA A 264 -20.54 2.72 -8.69
CA ALA A 264 -21.53 1.97 -9.47
C ALA A 264 -20.97 0.63 -10.01
N VAL A 265 -19.69 0.58 -10.34
CA VAL A 265 -19.02 -0.64 -10.79
C VAL A 265 -18.37 -1.39 -9.62
N GLY A 266 -17.66 -0.67 -8.77
CA GLY A 266 -16.83 -1.25 -7.73
C GLY A 266 -17.63 -1.88 -6.58
N LEU A 267 -18.79 -1.30 -6.18
CA LEU A 267 -19.59 -1.87 -5.10
C LEU A 267 -20.28 -3.18 -5.51
N PRO A 268 -21.02 -3.25 -6.64
CA PRO A 268 -21.65 -4.52 -7.02
C PRO A 268 -20.63 -5.64 -7.27
N LEU A 269 -19.52 -5.33 -7.96
CA LEU A 269 -18.49 -6.33 -8.23
C LEU A 269 -17.75 -6.74 -6.95
N GLY A 270 -17.40 -5.79 -6.07
CA GLY A 270 -16.72 -6.08 -4.82
C GLY A 270 -17.59 -6.90 -3.88
N LEU A 271 -18.84 -6.46 -3.63
CA LEU A 271 -19.78 -7.22 -2.78
C LEU A 271 -20.13 -8.57 -3.41
N GLY A 272 -20.39 -8.61 -4.72
CA GLY A 272 -20.68 -9.85 -5.43
C GLY A 272 -19.51 -10.85 -5.38
N GLY A 273 -18.27 -10.36 -5.50
CA GLY A 273 -17.06 -11.18 -5.34
C GLY A 273 -16.96 -11.78 -3.94
N GLU A 274 -17.19 -10.99 -2.88
CA GLU A 274 -17.14 -11.49 -1.50
C GLU A 274 -18.30 -12.47 -1.19
N VAL A 275 -19.51 -12.20 -1.68
CA VAL A 275 -20.63 -13.16 -1.58
C VAL A 275 -20.32 -14.46 -2.32
N PHE A 276 -19.71 -14.36 -3.51
CA PHE A 276 -19.27 -15.53 -4.27
C PHE A 276 -18.27 -16.38 -3.47
N MET A 277 -17.31 -15.72 -2.80
CA MET A 277 -16.36 -16.39 -1.90
C MET A 277 -17.04 -17.09 -0.72
N LEU A 278 -18.04 -16.46 -0.11
CA LEU A 278 -18.80 -17.08 1.01
C LEU A 278 -19.56 -18.34 0.58
N VAL A 279 -20.10 -18.34 -0.64
CA VAL A 279 -20.89 -19.47 -1.18
C VAL A 279 -20.00 -20.60 -1.68
N LYS A 280 -18.92 -20.25 -2.37
CA LYS A 280 -18.02 -21.24 -3.00
C LYS A 280 -16.89 -21.69 -2.06
N ALA A 281 -16.62 -20.92 -1.00
CA ALA A 281 -15.52 -21.15 -0.07
C ALA A 281 -14.18 -21.50 -0.78
N PRO A 282 -13.81 -20.81 -1.88
CA PRO A 282 -12.54 -21.08 -2.51
C PRO A 282 -11.41 -20.66 -1.56
N VAL A 283 -10.50 -21.55 -1.33
CA VAL A 283 -9.27 -21.24 -0.59
C VAL A 283 -8.39 -20.43 -1.54
N MET A 284 -8.09 -19.18 -1.20
CA MET A 284 -7.29 -18.30 -2.06
C MET A 284 -5.88 -18.84 -2.38
N SER A 285 -5.40 -19.77 -1.58
CA SER A 285 -4.11 -20.44 -1.77
C SER A 285 -4.15 -21.55 -2.83
N GLN A 286 -5.36 -22.00 -3.24
CA GLN A 286 -5.48 -23.07 -4.24
C GLN A 286 -5.86 -22.52 -5.61
N PRO A 287 -5.10 -22.87 -6.67
CA PRO A 287 -5.48 -22.53 -8.03
C PRO A 287 -6.81 -23.22 -8.40
N SER A 288 -7.82 -22.46 -8.76
CA SER A 288 -9.13 -22.95 -9.15
C SER A 288 -9.81 -21.99 -10.12
N LEU A 289 -10.80 -22.45 -10.87
CA LEU A 289 -11.62 -21.59 -11.73
C LEU A 289 -12.39 -20.55 -10.90
N ASP A 290 -12.89 -20.95 -9.74
CA ASP A 290 -13.58 -20.03 -8.82
C ASP A 290 -12.63 -18.94 -8.29
N GLY A 291 -11.39 -19.31 -7.96
CA GLY A 291 -10.33 -18.38 -7.59
C GLY A 291 -9.96 -17.42 -8.73
N LEU A 292 -9.88 -17.92 -9.96
CA LEU A 292 -9.63 -17.07 -11.14
C LEU A 292 -10.77 -16.07 -11.37
N VAL A 293 -12.03 -16.51 -11.28
CA VAL A 293 -13.21 -15.62 -11.42
C VAL A 293 -13.18 -14.55 -10.32
N TYR A 294 -12.97 -14.94 -9.08
CA TYR A 294 -12.86 -13.98 -7.97
C TYR A 294 -11.74 -12.96 -8.21
N PHE A 295 -10.56 -13.42 -8.62
CA PHE A 295 -9.43 -12.53 -8.87
C PHE A 295 -9.68 -11.60 -10.07
N ALA A 296 -10.34 -12.10 -11.14
CA ALA A 296 -10.70 -11.30 -12.30
C ALA A 296 -11.71 -10.19 -11.93
N VAL A 297 -12.76 -10.53 -11.18
CA VAL A 297 -13.76 -9.57 -10.67
C VAL A 297 -13.08 -8.50 -9.80
N ASN A 298 -12.22 -8.91 -8.87
CA ASN A 298 -11.49 -7.98 -8.01
C ASN A 298 -10.45 -7.14 -8.76
N SER A 299 -9.96 -7.61 -9.91
CA SER A 299 -9.08 -6.80 -10.77
C SER A 299 -9.80 -5.57 -11.38
N VAL A 300 -11.13 -5.57 -11.39
CA VAL A 300 -11.95 -4.41 -11.77
C VAL A 300 -12.51 -3.69 -10.54
N ALA A 301 -13.06 -4.42 -9.58
CA ALA A 301 -13.71 -3.84 -8.39
C ALA A 301 -12.73 -3.01 -7.54
N VAL A 302 -11.53 -3.53 -7.30
CA VAL A 302 -10.53 -2.88 -6.44
C VAL A 302 -10.09 -1.52 -6.96
N PRO A 303 -9.62 -1.34 -8.22
CA PRO A 303 -9.23 -0.03 -8.72
C PRO A 303 -10.42 0.91 -8.88
N ALA A 304 -11.62 0.40 -9.20
CA ALA A 304 -12.84 1.21 -9.28
C ALA A 304 -13.18 1.83 -7.91
N LEU A 305 -13.22 1.03 -6.85
CA LEU A 305 -13.43 1.53 -5.48
C LEU A 305 -12.29 2.44 -5.02
N SER A 306 -11.04 2.12 -5.33
CA SER A 306 -9.90 2.97 -4.99
C SER A 306 -10.01 4.36 -5.61
N ALA A 307 -10.41 4.43 -6.89
CA ALA A 307 -10.65 5.70 -7.58
C ALA A 307 -11.84 6.47 -6.97
N ALA A 308 -12.94 5.77 -6.64
CA ALA A 308 -14.08 6.37 -5.96
C ALA A 308 -13.70 6.95 -4.59
N TYR A 309 -12.89 6.26 -3.82
CA TYR A 309 -12.41 6.75 -2.51
C TYR A 309 -11.55 8.00 -2.66
N LEU A 310 -10.58 7.98 -3.57
CA LEU A 310 -9.75 9.16 -3.85
C LEU A 310 -10.59 10.35 -4.33
N ALA A 311 -11.54 10.12 -5.25
CA ALA A 311 -12.45 11.16 -5.73
C ALA A 311 -13.31 11.72 -4.60
N THR A 312 -13.82 10.85 -3.71
CA THR A 312 -14.62 11.27 -2.55
C THR A 312 -13.79 12.15 -1.59
N VAL A 313 -12.59 11.71 -1.26
CA VAL A 313 -11.67 12.47 -0.38
C VAL A 313 -11.30 13.81 -1.01
N ALA A 314 -11.02 13.84 -2.33
CA ALA A 314 -10.71 15.06 -3.06
C ALA A 314 -11.86 16.04 -3.06
N ARG A 315 -13.09 15.57 -3.33
CA ARG A 315 -14.30 16.42 -3.31
C ARG A 315 -14.60 16.98 -1.92
N LEU A 316 -14.46 16.15 -0.88
CA LEU A 316 -14.57 16.62 0.51
C LEU A 316 -13.49 17.66 0.85
N GLY A 317 -12.29 17.49 0.29
CA GLY A 317 -11.16 18.41 0.47
C GLY A 317 -11.33 19.77 -0.26
N ALA A 318 -12.19 19.85 -1.27
CA ALA A 318 -12.35 21.06 -2.08
C ALA A 318 -13.04 22.22 -1.35
N GLY A 319 -13.77 21.99 -0.24
CA GLY A 319 -14.39 23.09 0.48
C GLY A 319 -15.21 22.72 1.72
N GLY A 320 -15.63 23.76 2.44
CA GLY A 320 -16.57 23.68 3.54
C GLY A 320 -16.13 22.86 4.75
N ALA A 321 -17.09 22.27 5.45
CA ALA A 321 -16.86 21.41 6.62
C ALA A 321 -16.11 20.11 6.27
N GLY A 322 -16.24 19.63 5.03
CA GLY A 322 -15.54 18.45 4.53
C GLY A 322 -14.02 18.62 4.57
N ARG A 323 -13.51 19.78 4.14
CA ARG A 323 -12.09 20.12 4.16
C ARG A 323 -11.49 19.99 5.57
N LYS A 324 -12.16 20.50 6.59
CA LYS A 324 -11.71 20.38 7.98
C LYS A 324 -11.57 18.93 8.41
N ARG A 325 -12.46 18.03 7.99
CA ARG A 325 -12.45 16.60 8.32
C ARG A 325 -11.31 15.86 7.65
N VAL A 326 -11.15 16.03 6.32
CA VAL A 326 -10.09 15.30 5.59
C VAL A 326 -8.70 15.85 5.87
N HIS A 327 -8.58 17.11 6.28
CA HIS A 327 -7.29 17.72 6.64
C HIS A 327 -6.60 17.01 7.83
N TRP A 328 -7.34 16.31 8.69
CA TRP A 328 -6.76 15.49 9.76
C TRP A 328 -5.88 14.34 9.25
N PHE A 329 -6.06 13.89 8.01
CA PHE A 329 -5.20 12.88 7.40
C PHE A 329 -3.84 13.43 6.95
N ALA A 330 -3.73 14.74 6.65
CA ALA A 330 -2.50 15.32 6.12
C ALA A 330 -1.26 15.14 7.01
N PRO A 331 -1.30 15.37 8.34
CA PRO A 331 -0.16 15.14 9.22
C PRO A 331 0.31 13.68 9.20
N VAL A 332 -0.62 12.71 9.19
CA VAL A 332 -0.30 11.28 9.11
C VAL A 332 0.37 10.95 7.79
N GLY A 333 -0.15 11.48 6.68
CA GLY A 333 0.43 11.27 5.35
C GLY A 333 1.79 11.94 5.15
N ARG A 334 2.06 13.07 5.83
CA ARG A 334 3.39 13.71 5.87
C ARG A 334 4.43 12.86 6.60
N MET A 335 3.99 12.02 7.52
CA MET A 335 4.79 11.07 8.30
C MET A 335 4.45 9.62 7.93
N ALA A 336 4.16 9.36 6.63
CA ALA A 336 3.65 8.07 6.20
C ALA A 336 4.57 6.89 6.52
N LEU A 337 5.87 7.05 6.33
CA LEU A 337 6.87 6.01 6.62
C LEU A 337 6.99 5.81 8.14
N THR A 338 7.09 6.88 8.91
CA THR A 338 7.12 6.83 10.37
C THR A 338 5.87 6.15 10.92
N ASN A 339 4.69 6.55 10.44
CA ASN A 339 3.43 5.96 10.90
C ASN A 339 3.29 4.50 10.51
N TYR A 340 3.71 4.10 9.31
CA TYR A 340 3.73 2.68 8.89
C TYR A 340 4.62 1.83 9.81
N LEU A 341 5.85 2.27 10.07
CA LEU A 341 6.77 1.55 10.94
C LEU A 341 6.27 1.49 12.39
N THR A 342 5.72 2.58 12.90
CA THR A 342 5.15 2.60 14.26
C THR A 342 3.90 1.75 14.38
N GLN A 343 3.06 1.63 13.33
CA GLN A 343 1.96 0.66 13.30
C GLN A 343 2.47 -0.75 13.54
N THR A 344 3.52 -1.15 12.80
CA THR A 344 4.11 -2.48 12.96
C THR A 344 4.66 -2.68 14.36
N VAL A 345 5.45 -1.73 14.89
CA VAL A 345 6.02 -1.84 16.25
C VAL A 345 4.91 -1.93 17.30
N VAL A 346 3.90 -1.07 17.24
CA VAL A 346 2.78 -1.09 18.20
C VAL A 346 2.00 -2.39 18.11
N CYS A 347 1.66 -2.85 16.90
CA CYS A 347 0.92 -4.09 16.71
C CYS A 347 1.72 -5.30 17.19
N THR A 348 3.01 -5.41 16.85
CA THR A 348 3.84 -6.53 17.32
C THR A 348 4.02 -6.53 18.82
N MET A 349 4.09 -5.36 19.49
CA MET A 349 4.10 -5.25 20.94
C MET A 349 2.76 -5.64 21.59
N ILE A 350 1.64 -5.45 20.90
CA ILE A 350 0.33 -5.88 21.40
C ILE A 350 0.15 -7.38 21.21
N PHE A 351 0.48 -7.91 20.03
CA PHE A 351 0.13 -9.28 19.69
C PHE A 351 1.17 -10.31 20.10
N TYR A 352 2.45 -10.00 20.05
CA TYR A 352 3.52 -10.98 20.20
C TYR A 352 3.94 -11.21 21.65
N GLY A 353 4.52 -12.39 21.93
CA GLY A 353 4.89 -12.85 23.27
C GLY A 353 5.94 -12.00 23.97
N TYR A 354 6.76 -11.26 23.25
CA TYR A 354 7.66 -10.28 23.85
C TYR A 354 6.99 -8.96 24.26
N GLY A 355 5.69 -8.82 24.02
CA GLY A 355 4.83 -7.72 24.46
C GLY A 355 3.64 -8.24 25.27
N LEU A 356 2.40 -7.95 24.83
CA LEU A 356 1.18 -8.37 25.57
C LEU A 356 0.71 -9.81 25.24
N GLY A 357 1.19 -10.45 24.19
CA GLY A 357 0.88 -11.82 23.82
C GLY A 357 -0.59 -12.07 23.44
N TRP A 358 -1.23 -11.10 22.74
CA TRP A 358 -2.63 -11.22 22.33
C TRP A 358 -2.82 -11.94 20.98
N PHE A 359 -1.76 -12.52 20.43
CA PHE A 359 -1.80 -13.25 19.16
C PHE A 359 -2.78 -14.43 19.23
N GLY A 360 -3.64 -14.56 18.23
CA GLY A 360 -4.71 -15.54 18.18
C GLY A 360 -5.94 -15.23 19.06
N LYS A 361 -5.90 -14.18 19.90
CA LYS A 361 -6.98 -13.84 20.84
C LYS A 361 -7.87 -12.70 20.37
N VAL A 362 -7.42 -11.88 19.42
CA VAL A 362 -8.12 -10.68 18.94
C VAL A 362 -8.70 -10.96 17.56
N GLY A 363 -10.01 -11.15 17.49
CA GLY A 363 -10.74 -11.36 16.25
C GLY A 363 -10.97 -10.06 15.45
N PRO A 364 -11.53 -10.17 14.23
CA PRO A 364 -11.71 -9.04 13.31
C PRO A 364 -12.44 -7.84 13.90
N ILE A 365 -13.51 -8.00 14.71
CA ILE A 365 -14.22 -6.87 15.32
C ILE A 365 -13.32 -6.08 16.27
N ALA A 366 -12.67 -6.79 17.19
CA ALA A 366 -11.78 -6.15 18.15
C ALA A 366 -10.55 -5.54 17.45
N GLY A 367 -10.06 -6.21 16.39
CA GLY A 367 -9.01 -5.70 15.51
C GLY A 367 -9.38 -4.38 14.82
N LEU A 368 -10.62 -4.23 14.34
CA LEU A 368 -11.13 -2.97 13.81
C LEU A 368 -11.10 -1.85 14.86
N GLY A 369 -11.60 -2.13 16.06
CA GLY A 369 -11.57 -1.16 17.17
C GLY A 369 -10.14 -0.74 17.51
N LEU A 370 -9.22 -1.69 17.56
CA LEU A 370 -7.80 -1.45 17.82
C LEU A 370 -7.15 -0.62 16.70
N ALA A 371 -7.44 -0.93 15.43
CA ALA A 371 -6.95 -0.14 14.30
C ALA A 371 -7.40 1.32 14.36
N VAL A 372 -8.68 1.57 14.67
CA VAL A 372 -9.22 2.92 14.84
C VAL A 372 -8.54 3.64 16.01
N ALA A 373 -8.33 2.96 17.14
CA ALA A 373 -7.66 3.54 18.31
C ALA A 373 -6.20 3.92 18.02
N ILE A 374 -5.42 3.00 17.44
CA ILE A 374 -4.03 3.24 17.04
C ILE A 374 -3.96 4.40 16.06
N TYR A 375 -4.79 4.39 15.02
CA TYR A 375 -4.78 5.44 14.01
C TYR A 375 -5.21 6.80 14.58
N GLY A 376 -6.21 6.84 15.46
CA GLY A 376 -6.62 8.04 16.16
C GLY A 376 -5.52 8.64 17.03
N ALA A 377 -4.73 7.80 17.70
CA ALA A 377 -3.52 8.22 18.41
C ALA A 377 -2.47 8.79 17.44
N GLN A 378 -2.23 8.12 16.31
CA GLN A 378 -1.27 8.58 15.29
C GLN A 378 -1.67 9.93 14.68
N MET A 379 -2.96 10.21 14.47
CA MET A 379 -3.43 11.52 14.00
C MET A 379 -3.03 12.65 14.95
N ARG A 380 -3.19 12.44 16.27
CA ARG A 380 -2.82 13.43 17.28
C ARG A 380 -1.30 13.58 17.41
N LEU A 381 -0.60 12.44 17.48
CA LEU A 381 0.87 12.41 17.62
C LEU A 381 1.58 12.99 16.40
N SER A 382 1.12 12.68 15.19
CA SER A 382 1.71 13.22 13.95
C SER A 382 1.54 14.73 13.87
N ARG A 383 0.38 15.26 14.27
CA ARG A 383 0.14 16.71 14.29
C ARG A 383 1.06 17.41 15.30
N TRP A 384 1.15 16.87 16.53
CA TRP A 384 2.02 17.38 17.58
C TRP A 384 3.50 17.34 17.16
N TRP A 385 3.95 16.18 16.62
CA TRP A 385 5.33 15.99 16.18
C TRP A 385 5.73 16.98 15.08
N LEU A 386 4.90 17.11 14.06
CA LEU A 386 5.16 18.01 12.93
C LEU A 386 5.17 19.49 13.35
N GLY A 387 4.38 19.85 14.34
CA GLY A 387 4.40 21.20 14.91
C GLY A 387 5.75 21.54 15.57
N ARG A 388 6.48 20.53 16.05
CA ARG A 388 7.76 20.73 16.78
C ARG A 388 9.00 20.51 15.91
N TRP A 389 8.99 19.49 15.03
CA TRP A 389 10.17 19.09 14.25
C TRP A 389 9.98 19.19 12.73
N GLY A 390 8.80 19.51 12.26
CA GLY A 390 8.52 19.76 10.83
C GLY A 390 8.49 18.53 9.92
N GLN A 391 9.12 17.42 10.28
CA GLN A 391 9.17 16.16 9.53
C GLN A 391 9.22 14.94 10.44
N GLY A 392 8.75 13.77 9.94
CA GLY A 392 8.81 12.53 10.70
C GLY A 392 10.25 12.00 10.84
N PRO A 393 10.56 11.25 11.91
CA PRO A 393 11.91 10.73 12.16
C PRO A 393 12.38 9.73 11.07
N ALA A 394 11.52 8.81 10.62
CA ALA A 394 11.89 7.88 9.56
C ALA A 394 12.06 8.59 8.21
N GLU A 395 11.23 9.59 7.91
CA GLU A 395 11.39 10.45 6.73
C GLU A 395 12.69 11.26 6.79
N ALA A 396 13.07 11.76 7.98
CA ALA A 396 14.31 12.47 8.18
C ALA A 396 15.53 11.58 7.91
N ALA A 397 15.56 10.37 8.48
CA ALA A 397 16.62 9.40 8.28
C ALA A 397 16.72 8.99 6.81
N TRP A 398 15.57 8.67 6.17
CA TRP A 398 15.53 8.30 4.76
C TRP A 398 16.02 9.44 3.83
N ARG A 399 15.65 10.69 4.14
CA ARG A 399 16.17 11.86 3.41
C ARG A 399 17.67 12.03 3.63
N TRP A 400 18.15 11.90 4.85
CA TRP A 400 19.57 12.02 5.14
C TRP A 400 20.41 11.08 4.27
N VAL A 401 20.04 9.80 4.19
CA VAL A 401 20.70 8.81 3.32
C VAL A 401 20.55 9.19 1.84
N THR A 402 19.35 9.61 1.41
CA THR A 402 19.06 9.93 0.02
C THR A 402 19.86 11.14 -0.48
N TYR A 403 20.01 12.18 0.35
CA TYR A 403 20.70 13.42 0.00
C TYR A 403 22.16 13.46 0.48
N ALA A 404 22.68 12.41 1.12
CA ALA A 404 24.09 12.31 1.50
C ALA A 404 24.99 12.41 0.25
N GLY A 405 25.91 13.37 0.24
CA GLY A 405 26.81 13.64 -0.90
C GLY A 405 26.29 14.62 -1.95
N TRP A 406 25.04 15.15 -1.83
CA TRP A 406 24.51 16.21 -2.73
C TRP A 406 24.54 17.61 -2.10
N ARG A 407 25.09 17.73 -0.89
CA ARG A 407 25.18 18.99 -0.14
C ARG A 407 26.47 19.80 -0.40
N ARG A 408 27.29 19.38 -1.34
CA ARG A 408 28.54 20.08 -1.66
C ARG A 408 28.58 20.31 -3.17
N ASP A 409 28.07 21.46 -3.59
CA ASP A 409 28.63 22.31 -4.65
C ASP A 409 27.80 23.60 -4.68
#